data_a1daa94924ff7eebb5a8e6293339710c
#
_entry.id   a1daa94924ff7eebb5a8e6293339710c
#
_cell.length_a   1.000
_cell.length_b   1.000
_cell.length_c   1.000
_cell.angle_alpha   90.00
_cell.angle_beta   90.00
_cell.angle_gamma   90.00
#
_symmetry.space_group_name_H-M   'P 1'
#
loop_
_entity.id
_entity.type
_entity.pdbx_description
1 polymer ?
#
loop_
_entity_poly.entity_id
_entity_poly.type
_entity_poly.pdbx_seq_one_letter_code
_entity_poly.pdbx_strand_id
1 'polypeptide(L)'
;DQVEIGDNAVIMMGASINIGSVVGEGTMIDMNVVLGGRATVGKNCHIGAGTVLAGVIEPPSAKPVVIEDDVVIGANAVVLEGVTVGKGAVVAAGAIVIDDVEPYTVVAGTPARKIKDIDEKTKSKTEIKQELRQL
;
A
#
# COMPACT_ATOMS: atom_id res chain seq x y z
N ASP A 1 -5.96 -16.21 -9.03
CA ASP A 1 -7.05 -16.98 -8.45
C ASP A 1 -7.30 -16.56 -7.01
N GLN A 2 -8.56 -16.49 -6.60
CA GLN A 2 -8.92 -16.01 -5.26
C GLN A 2 -8.42 -14.59 -4.95
N VAL A 3 -8.18 -13.81 -5.99
CA VAL A 3 -7.87 -12.39 -5.86
C VAL A 3 -9.18 -11.62 -5.89
N GLU A 4 -9.34 -10.66 -4.97
CA GLU A 4 -10.51 -9.80 -4.92
C GLU A 4 -10.11 -8.38 -5.29
N ILE A 5 -10.77 -7.80 -6.28
CA ILE A 5 -10.53 -6.43 -6.73
C ILE A 5 -11.85 -5.66 -6.57
N GLY A 6 -11.82 -4.61 -5.75
CA GLY A 6 -12.99 -3.79 -5.50
C GLY A 6 -13.37 -2.89 -6.67
N ASP A 7 -14.56 -2.28 -6.56
CA ASP A 7 -15.06 -1.39 -7.59
C ASP A 7 -14.17 -0.16 -7.74
N ASN A 8 -14.03 0.32 -8.97
CA ASN A 8 -13.26 1.52 -9.29
C ASN A 8 -11.78 1.42 -8.92
N ALA A 9 -11.26 0.22 -8.66
CA ALA A 9 -9.83 0.03 -8.49
C ALA A 9 -9.15 0.14 -9.85
N VAL A 10 -7.94 0.68 -9.85
CA VAL A 10 -7.12 0.83 -11.06
C VAL A 10 -5.87 0.01 -10.90
N ILE A 11 -5.66 -0.94 -11.80
CA ILE A 11 -4.47 -1.79 -11.81
C ILE A 11 -3.67 -1.44 -13.05
N MET A 12 -2.49 -0.87 -12.85
CA MET A 12 -1.65 -0.42 -13.97
C MET A 12 -0.83 -1.57 -14.55
N MET A 13 -0.25 -1.33 -15.71
CA MET A 13 0.51 -2.35 -16.43
C MET A 13 1.70 -2.86 -15.63
N GLY A 14 1.99 -4.15 -15.76
CA GLY A 14 3.12 -4.78 -15.10
C GLY A 14 2.89 -5.15 -13.64
N ALA A 15 1.76 -4.77 -13.05
CA ALA A 15 1.46 -5.16 -11.68
C ALA A 15 1.24 -6.67 -11.60
N SER A 16 1.81 -7.29 -10.57
CA SER A 16 1.66 -8.72 -10.31
C SER A 16 0.92 -8.90 -9.00
N ILE A 17 -0.21 -9.58 -9.05
CA ILE A 17 -1.08 -9.77 -7.87
C ILE A 17 -1.20 -11.26 -7.60
N ASN A 18 -0.62 -11.69 -6.48
CA ASN A 18 -0.57 -13.11 -6.15
C ASN A 18 -1.85 -13.59 -5.45
N ILE A 19 -1.93 -14.88 -5.28
CA ILE A 19 -3.12 -15.56 -4.74
C ILE A 19 -3.52 -14.98 -3.37
N GLY A 20 -4.83 -14.85 -3.17
CA GLY A 20 -5.38 -14.41 -1.89
C GLY A 20 -5.27 -12.92 -1.63
N SER A 21 -4.70 -12.14 -2.55
CA SER A 21 -4.60 -10.69 -2.39
C SER A 21 -5.96 -10.01 -2.50
N VAL A 22 -6.13 -8.91 -1.79
CA VAL A 22 -7.35 -8.11 -1.80
C VAL A 22 -6.98 -6.66 -2.11
N VAL A 23 -7.67 -6.05 -3.07
CA VAL A 23 -7.52 -4.63 -3.40
C VAL A 23 -8.86 -3.96 -3.19
N GLY A 24 -8.91 -2.99 -2.31
CA GLY A 24 -10.14 -2.31 -1.94
C GLY A 24 -10.65 -1.34 -3.02
N GLU A 25 -11.91 -0.92 -2.82
CA GLU A 25 -12.58 0.02 -3.72
C GLU A 25 -11.77 1.31 -3.88
N GLY A 26 -11.66 1.79 -5.11
CA GLY A 26 -11.03 3.07 -5.41
C GLY A 26 -9.51 3.10 -5.28
N THR A 27 -8.88 1.97 -5.00
CA THR A 27 -7.42 1.91 -4.84
C THR A 27 -6.72 1.83 -6.19
N MET A 28 -5.57 2.50 -6.29
CA MET A 28 -4.70 2.39 -7.45
C MET A 28 -3.47 1.54 -7.12
N ILE A 29 -3.24 0.52 -7.91
CA ILE A 29 -2.02 -0.28 -7.90
C ILE A 29 -1.22 0.16 -9.11
N ASP A 30 -0.14 0.89 -8.88
CA ASP A 30 0.62 1.53 -9.95
C ASP A 30 1.49 0.51 -10.71
N MET A 31 2.25 0.99 -11.69
CA MET A 31 3.02 0.13 -12.59
C MET A 31 4.04 -0.72 -11.85
N ASN A 32 4.13 -1.99 -12.24
CA ASN A 32 5.13 -2.92 -11.74
C ASN A 32 5.09 -3.18 -10.23
N VAL A 33 3.97 -2.88 -9.58
CA VAL A 33 3.79 -3.23 -8.16
C VAL A 33 3.68 -4.74 -8.02
N VAL A 34 4.24 -5.27 -6.95
CA VAL A 34 4.10 -6.68 -6.59
C VAL A 34 3.29 -6.79 -5.31
N LEU A 35 2.12 -7.42 -5.41
CA LEU A 35 1.36 -7.84 -4.23
C LEU A 35 1.65 -9.31 -4.00
N GLY A 36 2.43 -9.59 -2.97
CA GLY A 36 2.72 -10.95 -2.57
C GLY A 36 1.47 -11.67 -2.07
N GLY A 37 1.57 -12.97 -1.87
CA GLY A 37 0.41 -13.77 -1.46
C GLY A 37 -0.29 -13.20 -0.25
N ARG A 38 -1.63 -13.12 -0.32
CA ARG A 38 -2.53 -12.66 0.73
C ARG A 38 -2.36 -11.20 1.14
N ALA A 39 -1.56 -10.40 0.43
CA ALA A 39 -1.45 -8.98 0.73
C ALA A 39 -2.82 -8.31 0.61
N THR A 40 -3.19 -7.52 1.60
CA THR A 40 -4.51 -6.90 1.67
C THR A 40 -4.36 -5.38 1.66
N VAL A 41 -4.96 -4.73 0.67
CA VAL A 41 -4.94 -3.27 0.51
C VAL A 41 -6.35 -2.75 0.66
N GLY A 42 -6.53 -1.76 1.51
CA GLY A 42 -7.82 -1.16 1.80
C GLY A 42 -8.34 -0.27 0.67
N LYS A 43 -9.29 0.59 1.02
CA LYS A 43 -9.97 1.48 0.08
C LYS A 43 -9.18 2.77 -0.11
N ASN A 44 -9.27 3.33 -1.32
CA ASN A 44 -8.75 4.66 -1.64
C ASN A 44 -7.27 4.82 -1.33
N CYS A 45 -6.50 3.75 -1.54
CA CYS A 45 -5.05 3.78 -1.40
C CYS A 45 -4.37 4.07 -2.74
N HIS A 46 -3.13 4.52 -2.67
CA HIS A 46 -2.27 4.57 -3.84
C HIS A 46 -0.98 3.82 -3.51
N ILE A 47 -0.76 2.71 -4.19
CA ILE A 47 0.46 1.93 -4.05
C ILE A 47 1.37 2.30 -5.21
N GLY A 48 2.43 3.04 -4.91
CA GLY A 48 3.32 3.64 -5.90
C GLY A 48 4.08 2.62 -6.74
N ALA A 49 4.50 3.05 -7.93
CA ALA A 49 5.16 2.18 -8.90
C ALA A 49 6.34 1.42 -8.30
N GLY A 50 6.45 0.15 -8.65
CA GLY A 50 7.57 -0.69 -8.21
C GLY A 50 7.54 -1.12 -6.75
N THR A 51 6.53 -0.74 -5.98
CA THR A 51 6.40 -1.14 -4.58
C THR A 51 6.19 -2.65 -4.47
N VAL A 52 6.77 -3.24 -3.43
CA VAL A 52 6.60 -4.65 -3.12
C VAL A 52 5.95 -4.80 -1.76
N LEU A 53 4.78 -5.43 -1.72
CA LEU A 53 4.17 -5.89 -0.47
C LEU A 53 4.50 -7.37 -0.35
N ALA A 54 5.35 -7.72 0.61
CA ALA A 54 5.87 -9.08 0.74
C ALA A 54 4.74 -10.07 0.98
N GLY A 55 4.87 -11.24 0.39
CA GLY A 55 3.84 -12.25 0.47
C GLY A 55 4.04 -13.23 1.60
N VAL A 56 2.92 -13.76 2.09
CA VAL A 56 2.89 -14.86 3.03
C VAL A 56 1.81 -15.84 2.58
N ILE A 57 2.23 -17.05 2.23
CA ILE A 57 1.30 -18.11 1.84
C ILE A 57 1.28 -19.21 2.89
N GLU A 58 2.44 -19.53 3.42
CA GLU A 58 2.61 -20.59 4.43
C GLU A 58 3.41 -20.09 5.62
N PRO A 59 3.07 -20.46 6.83
CA PRO A 59 1.87 -21.19 7.20
C PRO A 59 0.61 -20.32 7.10
N PRO A 60 -0.58 -20.92 6.96
CA PRO A 60 -1.83 -20.13 6.85
C PRO A 60 -2.08 -19.20 8.04
N SER A 61 -1.49 -19.51 9.18
CA SER A 61 -1.61 -18.67 10.39
C SER A 61 -0.70 -17.45 10.36
N ALA A 62 0.25 -17.37 9.43
CA ALA A 62 1.14 -16.22 9.33
C ALA A 62 0.35 -14.98 8.92
N LYS A 63 0.74 -13.84 9.49
CA LYS A 63 0.03 -12.58 9.26
C LYS A 63 0.47 -11.97 7.93
N PRO A 64 -0.46 -11.68 7.02
CA PRO A 64 -0.12 -11.01 5.75
C PRO A 64 0.17 -9.53 5.96
N VAL A 65 0.68 -8.89 4.92
CA VAL A 65 0.75 -7.43 4.87
C VAL A 65 -0.68 -6.88 4.79
N VAL A 66 -0.96 -5.87 5.62
CA VAL A 66 -2.24 -5.16 5.59
C VAL A 66 -1.96 -3.67 5.42
N ILE A 67 -2.50 -3.10 4.36
CA ILE A 67 -2.49 -1.66 4.12
C ILE A 67 -3.91 -1.18 4.38
N GLU A 68 -4.09 -0.36 5.41
CA GLU A 68 -5.43 0.13 5.76
C GLU A 68 -5.88 1.21 4.78
N ASP A 69 -7.09 1.76 4.99
CA ASP A 69 -7.67 2.70 4.05
C ASP A 69 -6.90 4.02 3.97
N ASP A 70 -6.99 4.69 2.84
CA ASP A 70 -6.47 6.05 2.62
C ASP A 70 -4.95 6.16 2.75
N VAL A 71 -4.21 5.08 2.54
CA VAL A 71 -2.75 5.05 2.63
C VAL A 71 -2.12 5.39 1.28
N VAL A 72 -1.04 6.16 1.33
CA VAL A 72 -0.21 6.43 0.14
C VAL A 72 1.16 5.82 0.37
N ILE A 73 1.58 4.96 -0.55
CA ILE A 73 2.91 4.37 -0.52
C ILE A 73 3.69 4.87 -1.74
N GLY A 74 4.82 5.52 -1.47
CA GLY A 74 5.68 6.06 -2.53
C GLY A 74 6.35 4.96 -3.35
N ALA A 75 6.86 5.33 -4.52
CA ALA A 75 7.46 4.40 -5.45
C ALA A 75 8.62 3.61 -4.83
N ASN A 76 8.74 2.35 -5.23
CA ASN A 76 9.85 1.48 -4.85
C ASN A 76 9.99 1.23 -3.35
N ALA A 77 8.94 1.43 -2.58
CA ALA A 77 8.95 1.05 -1.17
C ALA A 77 8.78 -0.48 -1.05
N VAL A 78 9.23 -1.03 0.06
CA VAL A 78 9.04 -2.44 0.37
C VAL A 78 8.42 -2.55 1.74
N VAL A 79 7.33 -3.31 1.85
CA VAL A 79 6.67 -3.58 3.12
C VAL A 79 6.82 -5.07 3.42
N LEU A 80 7.48 -5.39 4.52
CA LEU A 80 7.76 -6.78 4.88
C LEU A 80 6.52 -7.48 5.41
N GLU A 81 6.55 -8.81 5.33
CA GLU A 81 5.44 -9.65 5.79
C GLU A 81 5.05 -9.35 7.23
N GLY A 82 3.77 -9.41 7.52
CA GLY A 82 3.23 -9.21 8.87
C GLY A 82 3.05 -7.75 9.27
N VAL A 83 3.48 -6.81 8.44
CA VAL A 83 3.38 -5.38 8.76
C VAL A 83 1.98 -4.87 8.43
N THR A 84 1.43 -4.06 9.32
CA THR A 84 0.20 -3.28 9.09
C THR A 84 0.56 -1.81 8.96
N VAL A 85 0.15 -1.20 7.84
CA VAL A 85 0.29 0.24 7.64
C VAL A 85 -1.04 0.89 7.97
N GLY A 86 -1.05 1.73 8.99
CA GLY A 86 -2.27 2.30 9.55
C GLY A 86 -2.97 3.30 8.63
N LYS A 87 -4.25 3.46 8.85
CA LYS A 87 -5.13 4.31 8.03
C LYS A 87 -4.53 5.71 7.85
N GLY A 88 -4.56 6.20 6.63
CA GLY A 88 -4.13 7.56 6.31
C GLY A 88 -2.64 7.80 6.38
N ALA A 89 -1.84 6.77 6.64
CA ALA A 89 -0.38 6.92 6.71
C ALA A 89 0.22 7.15 5.34
N VAL A 90 1.42 7.70 5.32
CA VAL A 90 2.22 7.90 4.11
C VAL A 90 3.56 7.22 4.31
N VAL A 91 3.91 6.36 3.35
CA VAL A 91 5.23 5.73 3.29
C VAL A 91 6.02 6.40 2.18
N ALA A 92 7.14 6.98 2.50
CA ALA A 92 7.96 7.70 1.51
C ALA A 92 8.56 6.73 0.49
N ALA A 93 8.86 7.25 -0.70
CA ALA A 93 9.48 6.47 -1.76
C ALA A 93 10.78 5.82 -1.28
N GLY A 94 11.01 4.59 -1.68
CA GLY A 94 12.24 3.86 -1.35
C GLY A 94 12.35 3.37 0.08
N ALA A 95 11.33 3.56 0.91
CA ALA A 95 11.38 3.13 2.30
C ALA A 95 11.28 1.60 2.41
N ILE A 96 11.95 1.05 3.42
CA ILE A 96 11.83 -0.37 3.77
C ILE A 96 11.13 -0.46 5.11
N VAL A 97 9.87 -0.87 5.09
CA VAL A 97 9.01 -0.87 6.28
C VAL A 97 9.07 -2.24 6.94
N ILE A 98 9.64 -2.29 8.14
CA ILE A 98 9.82 -3.54 8.88
C ILE A 98 8.92 -3.64 10.11
N ASP A 99 8.32 -2.54 10.56
CA ASP A 99 7.43 -2.49 11.71
C ASP A 99 6.11 -1.84 11.34
N ASP A 100 5.07 -2.10 12.12
CA ASP A 100 3.76 -1.48 11.90
C ASP A 100 3.89 0.05 11.89
N VAL A 101 3.09 0.68 11.04
CA VAL A 101 3.07 2.13 10.88
C VAL A 101 1.79 2.68 11.51
N GLU A 102 1.93 3.64 12.42
CA GLU A 102 0.78 4.26 13.07
C GLU A 102 -0.08 5.02 12.07
N PRO A 103 -1.41 5.04 12.29
CA PRO A 103 -2.30 5.83 11.44
C PRO A 103 -1.89 7.30 11.38
N TYR A 104 -2.09 7.92 10.22
CA TYR A 104 -1.88 9.36 10.00
C TYR A 104 -0.47 9.82 10.32
N THR A 105 0.53 8.99 10.02
CA THR A 105 1.95 9.34 10.18
C THR A 105 2.68 9.22 8.85
N VAL A 106 3.82 9.88 8.76
CA VAL A 106 4.73 9.74 7.62
C VAL A 106 5.96 8.98 8.09
N VAL A 107 6.30 7.91 7.38
CA VAL A 107 7.53 7.15 7.64
C VAL A 107 8.43 7.19 6.41
N ALA A 108 9.75 7.12 6.64
CA ALA A 108 10.74 7.15 5.57
C ALA A 108 12.01 6.42 5.99
N GLY A 109 12.78 5.99 5.01
CA GLY A 109 14.13 5.47 5.21
C GLY A 109 14.22 3.95 5.27
N THR A 110 15.42 3.47 5.54
CA THR A 110 15.77 2.04 5.61
C THR A 110 16.57 1.81 6.89
N PRO A 111 15.98 1.22 7.94
CA PRO A 111 14.56 0.90 8.06
C PRO A 111 13.71 2.15 8.19
N ALA A 112 12.45 2.07 7.78
CA ALA A 112 11.54 3.20 7.85
C ALA A 112 11.29 3.62 9.29
N ARG A 113 11.28 4.93 9.52
CA ARG A 113 11.03 5.53 10.83
C ARG A 113 10.04 6.67 10.66
N LYS A 114 9.26 6.92 11.70
CA LYS A 114 8.33 8.04 11.71
C LYS A 114 9.11 9.35 11.63
N ILE A 115 8.73 10.22 10.71
CA ILE A 115 9.33 11.56 10.59
C ILE A 115 8.39 12.65 11.03
N LYS A 116 7.09 12.45 10.93
CA LYS A 116 6.10 13.44 11.41
C LYS A 116 4.69 12.86 11.38
N ASP A 117 3.75 13.59 11.99
CA ASP A 117 2.33 13.32 11.83
C ASP A 117 1.83 14.00 10.56
N ILE A 118 0.70 13.51 10.03
CA ILE A 118 0.06 14.12 8.87
C ILE A 118 -0.50 15.47 9.26
N ASP A 119 -0.11 16.52 8.52
CA ASP A 119 -0.64 17.87 8.67
C ASP A 119 -1.41 18.27 7.41
N GLU A 120 -1.99 19.47 7.42
CA GLU A 120 -2.77 19.95 6.28
C GLU A 120 -1.94 20.02 5.00
N LYS A 121 -0.68 20.41 5.08
CA LYS A 121 0.20 20.50 3.93
C LYS A 121 0.49 19.12 3.35
N THR A 122 0.80 18.15 4.20
CA THR A 122 1.04 16.78 3.78
C THR A 122 -0.22 16.18 3.18
N LYS A 123 -1.37 16.38 3.83
CA LYS A 123 -2.64 15.88 3.36
C LYS A 123 -2.97 16.40 1.96
N SER A 124 -2.75 17.69 1.71
CA SER A 124 -2.97 18.29 0.42
C SER A 124 -2.08 17.66 -0.66
N LYS A 125 -0.82 17.40 -0.35
CA LYS A 125 0.13 16.81 -1.30
C LYS A 125 -0.19 15.36 -1.64
N THR A 126 -0.83 14.65 -0.73
CA THR A 126 -1.11 13.21 -0.91
C THR A 126 -2.56 12.94 -1.28
N GLU A 127 -3.38 13.98 -1.41
CA GLU A 127 -4.79 13.83 -1.77
C GLU A 127 -4.95 13.06 -3.08
N ILE A 128 -5.85 12.09 -3.06
CA ILE A 128 -6.13 11.26 -4.22
C ILE A 128 -7.18 11.95 -5.09
N LYS A 129 -6.82 12.25 -6.33
CA LYS A 129 -7.71 12.94 -7.28
C LYS A 129 -8.46 11.91 -8.11
N GLN A 130 -9.70 11.63 -7.74
CA GLN A 130 -10.51 10.61 -8.42
C GLN A 130 -10.69 10.91 -9.90
N GLU A 131 -10.87 12.17 -10.27
CA GLU A 131 -11.03 12.54 -11.66
C GLU A 131 -9.82 12.19 -12.51
N LEU A 132 -8.62 12.14 -11.95
CA LEU A 132 -7.42 11.75 -12.68
C LEU A 132 -7.39 10.25 -12.95
N ARG A 133 -8.12 9.47 -12.17
CA ARG A 133 -8.16 8.02 -12.32
C ARG A 133 -9.16 7.57 -13.38
N GLN A 134 -9.96 8.49 -13.89
CA GLN A 134 -10.97 8.20 -14.90
C GLN A 134 -10.47 8.45 -16.31
N LEU A 135 -9.25 8.91 -16.45
CA LEU A 135 -8.61 9.11 -17.76
C LEU A 135 -8.24 7.75 -18.42
#